data_88e6d99d29c75dad3fd6983bc3c6f216
#
_entry.id   88e6d99d29c75dad3fd6983bc3c6f216
#
_cell.length_a   1.000
_cell.length_b   1.000
_cell.length_c   1.000
_cell.angle_alpha   90.00
_cell.angle_beta   90.00
_cell.angle_gamma   90.00
#
_symmetry.space_group_name_H-M   'P 1'
#
loop_
_entity.id
_entity.type
_entity.pdbx_description
1 polymer ?
#
loop_
_entity_poly.entity_id
_entity_poly.type
_entity_poly.pdbx_seq_one_letter_code
_entity_poly.pdbx_strand_id
1 'polypeptide(L)'
;MARARARKRGWLGRTIVWVARIVLGFVLLSFLWVLLYKWVNPPYTFTMLGDRLQGRNVARHWMPIREIDRDMVRAVIAAEDSKFCSHWGFDQDAIAAAMKRNARGGSVIRGGSTISQQTAKNAFLWQGGGYVRKGLEAVGVRVVPLTEMSFG
;
A
#
# COMPACT_ATOMS: atom_id res chain seq x y z
N MET A 1 3.11 29.42 41.44
CA MET A 1 3.19 29.18 39.96
C MET A 1 3.89 27.88 39.58
N ALA A 2 4.84 27.32 40.31
CA ALA A 2 5.58 26.08 39.96
C ALA A 2 4.71 24.79 39.95
N ARG A 3 3.75 24.63 40.85
CA ARG A 3 2.86 23.44 40.92
C ARG A 3 1.92 23.26 39.72
N ALA A 4 1.51 24.35 39.06
CA ALA A 4 0.66 24.29 37.87
C ALA A 4 1.44 23.80 36.62
N ARG A 5 2.73 24.13 36.51
CA ARG A 5 3.61 23.66 35.44
C ARG A 5 3.93 22.16 35.55
N ALA A 6 4.17 21.65 36.75
CA ALA A 6 4.43 20.23 37.00
C ALA A 6 3.22 19.36 36.65
N ARG A 7 2.00 19.79 36.95
CA ARG A 7 0.75 19.08 36.62
C ARG A 7 0.50 18.99 35.10
N LYS A 8 0.79 20.08 34.36
CA LYS A 8 0.69 20.09 32.88
C LYS A 8 1.70 19.13 32.23
N ARG A 9 2.92 19.05 32.76
CA ARG A 9 3.96 18.16 32.23
C ARG A 9 3.62 16.67 32.40
N GLY A 10 3.00 16.30 33.52
CA GLY A 10 2.53 14.92 33.78
C GLY A 10 1.37 14.50 32.85
N TRP A 11 0.47 15.42 32.50
CA TRP A 11 -0.63 15.15 31.60
C TRP A 11 -0.14 15.01 30.15
N LEU A 12 0.74 15.89 29.67
CA LEU A 12 1.35 15.78 28.35
C LEU A 12 2.08 14.44 28.17
N GLY A 13 2.87 14.02 29.15
CA GLY A 13 3.57 12.74 29.10
C GLY A 13 2.61 11.55 28.98
N ARG A 14 1.52 11.56 29.73
CA ARG A 14 0.48 10.52 29.64
C ARG A 14 -0.19 10.51 28.26
N THR A 15 -0.52 11.66 27.69
CA THR A 15 -1.12 11.77 26.37
C THR A 15 -0.19 11.22 25.29
N ILE A 16 1.11 11.59 25.34
CA ILE A 16 2.11 11.07 24.40
C ILE A 16 2.20 9.54 24.47
N VAL A 17 2.23 8.97 25.66
CA VAL A 17 2.28 7.51 25.85
C VAL A 17 1.01 6.84 25.31
N TRP A 18 -0.17 7.42 25.52
CA TRP A 18 -1.42 6.89 24.96
C TRP A 18 -1.44 6.96 23.44
N VAL A 19 -1.04 8.09 22.86
CA VAL A 19 -0.92 8.23 21.41
C VAL A 19 0.06 7.22 20.84
N ALA A 20 1.23 7.06 21.45
CA ALA A 20 2.23 6.08 21.02
C ALA A 20 1.68 4.63 21.06
N ARG A 21 0.92 4.28 22.11
CA ARG A 21 0.26 2.95 22.20
C ARG A 21 -0.78 2.74 21.12
N ILE A 22 -1.61 3.76 20.82
CA ILE A 22 -2.62 3.69 19.75
C ILE A 22 -1.93 3.52 18.39
N VAL A 23 -0.89 4.31 18.11
CA VAL A 23 -0.12 4.20 16.86
C VAL A 23 0.53 2.83 16.74
N LEU A 24 1.18 2.34 17.80
CA LEU A 24 1.79 1.01 17.81
C LEU A 24 0.75 -0.09 17.59
N GLY A 25 -0.39 -0.02 18.27
CA GLY A 25 -1.52 -0.95 18.11
C GLY A 25 -2.04 -0.95 16.66
N PHE A 26 -2.21 0.23 16.08
CA PHE A 26 -2.62 0.37 14.68
C PHE A 26 -1.61 -0.27 13.71
N VAL A 27 -0.32 -0.01 13.91
CA VAL A 27 0.74 -0.60 13.08
C VAL A 27 0.76 -2.13 13.20
N LEU A 28 0.67 -2.66 14.43
CA LEU A 28 0.62 -4.11 14.66
C LEU A 28 -0.61 -4.76 14.02
N LEU A 29 -1.79 -4.16 14.17
CA LEU A 29 -3.01 -4.65 13.55
C LEU A 29 -2.93 -4.61 12.02
N SER A 30 -2.38 -3.54 11.46
CA SER A 30 -2.17 -3.42 10.01
C SER A 30 -1.22 -4.50 9.50
N PHE A 31 -0.14 -4.77 10.23
CA PHE A 31 0.82 -5.82 9.91
C PHE A 31 0.16 -7.22 9.96
N LEU A 32 -0.58 -7.50 11.02
CA LEU A 32 -1.33 -8.76 11.17
C LEU A 32 -2.36 -8.93 10.05
N TRP A 33 -3.03 -7.85 9.64
CA TRP A 33 -3.98 -7.88 8.53
C TRP A 33 -3.31 -8.26 7.21
N VAL A 34 -2.15 -7.65 6.91
CA VAL A 34 -1.38 -8.00 5.70
C VAL A 34 -0.92 -9.47 5.76
N LEU A 35 -0.42 -9.92 6.92
CA LEU A 35 -0.05 -11.32 7.11
C LEU A 35 -1.23 -12.27 6.91
N LEU A 36 -2.42 -11.91 7.38
CA LEU A 36 -3.63 -12.72 7.19
C LEU A 36 -3.91 -12.97 5.71
N TYR A 37 -3.71 -11.96 4.85
CA TYR A 37 -3.93 -12.09 3.41
C TYR A 37 -2.95 -13.04 2.70
N LYS A 38 -1.89 -13.47 3.37
CA LYS A 38 -1.01 -14.54 2.88
C LYS A 38 -1.72 -15.90 2.82
N TRP A 39 -2.67 -16.15 3.74
CA TRP A 39 -3.37 -17.46 3.86
C TRP A 39 -4.85 -17.36 3.52
N VAL A 40 -5.44 -16.18 3.69
CA VAL A 40 -6.87 -15.96 3.48
C VAL A 40 -7.06 -14.95 2.35
N ASN A 41 -7.65 -15.41 1.25
CA ASN A 41 -7.97 -14.53 0.14
C ASN A 41 -9.03 -13.50 0.57
N PRO A 42 -8.75 -12.20 0.39
CA PRO A 42 -9.70 -11.16 0.80
C PRO A 42 -11.05 -11.33 0.07
N PRO A 43 -12.16 -11.50 0.80
CA PRO A 43 -13.47 -11.63 0.16
C PRO A 43 -13.88 -10.36 -0.58
N TYR A 44 -13.52 -9.20 -0.05
CA TYR A 44 -13.68 -7.89 -0.66
C TYR A 44 -12.52 -6.98 -0.25
N THR A 45 -12.05 -6.16 -1.21
CA THR A 45 -11.11 -5.08 -0.91
C THR A 45 -11.87 -3.74 -0.82
N PHE A 46 -11.26 -2.74 -0.21
CA PHE A 46 -11.85 -1.39 -0.17
C PHE A 46 -12.06 -0.79 -1.57
N THR A 47 -11.18 -1.13 -2.51
CA THR A 47 -11.32 -0.74 -3.91
C THR A 47 -12.58 -1.35 -4.53
N MET A 48 -12.80 -2.65 -4.35
CA MET A 48 -14.00 -3.35 -4.83
C MET A 48 -15.28 -2.82 -4.19
N LEU A 49 -15.24 -2.52 -2.89
CA LEU A 49 -16.36 -1.91 -2.19
C LEU A 49 -16.68 -0.53 -2.75
N GLY A 50 -15.66 0.29 -2.99
CA GLY A 50 -15.82 1.61 -3.61
C GLY A 50 -16.42 1.54 -5.00
N ASP A 51 -16.01 0.56 -5.81
CA ASP A 51 -16.60 0.34 -7.15
C ASP A 51 -18.06 -0.05 -7.06
N ARG A 52 -18.39 -0.96 -6.13
CA ARG A 52 -19.79 -1.40 -5.95
C ARG A 52 -20.70 -0.28 -5.46
N LEU A 53 -20.24 0.57 -4.55
CA LEU A 53 -20.96 1.75 -4.08
C LEU A 53 -21.21 2.78 -5.20
N GLN A 54 -20.37 2.79 -6.23
CA GLN A 54 -20.51 3.62 -7.44
C GLN A 54 -21.34 2.94 -8.53
N GLY A 55 -22.01 1.82 -8.23
CA GLY A 55 -22.85 1.08 -9.17
C GLY A 55 -22.07 0.29 -10.23
N ARG A 56 -20.75 0.15 -10.08
CA ARG A 56 -19.95 -0.64 -11.01
C ARG A 56 -20.08 -2.14 -10.71
N ASN A 57 -20.14 -2.93 -11.77
CA ASN A 57 -20.20 -4.38 -11.61
C ASN A 57 -18.81 -4.92 -11.27
N VAL A 58 -18.67 -5.54 -10.10
CA VAL A 58 -17.42 -6.14 -9.65
C VAL A 58 -17.52 -7.65 -9.86
N ALA A 59 -16.95 -8.14 -10.95
CA ALA A 59 -16.72 -9.57 -11.16
C ALA A 59 -15.36 -9.95 -10.57
N ARG A 60 -15.33 -11.05 -9.82
CA ARG A 60 -14.12 -11.57 -9.22
C ARG A 60 -14.00 -13.07 -9.45
N HIS A 61 -12.91 -13.45 -10.10
CA HIS A 61 -12.45 -14.84 -10.17
C HIS A 61 -11.12 -14.94 -9.45
N TRP A 62 -11.08 -15.69 -8.36
CA TRP A 62 -9.83 -15.96 -7.65
C TRP A 62 -9.16 -17.17 -8.28
N MET A 63 -7.90 -17.02 -8.65
CA MET A 63 -7.10 -18.08 -9.24
C MET A 63 -5.72 -18.08 -8.55
N PRO A 64 -5.23 -19.21 -8.04
CA PRO A 64 -3.86 -19.29 -7.53
C PRO A 64 -2.85 -18.96 -8.63
N ILE A 65 -1.76 -18.29 -8.28
CA ILE A 65 -0.75 -17.86 -9.24
C ILE A 65 -0.13 -19.03 -10.02
N ARG A 66 -0.05 -20.21 -9.41
CA ARG A 66 0.45 -21.45 -10.05
C ARG A 66 -0.44 -21.95 -11.19
N GLU A 67 -1.70 -21.51 -11.24
CA GLU A 67 -2.69 -21.85 -12.28
C GLU A 67 -2.73 -20.80 -13.39
N ILE A 68 -2.02 -19.69 -13.21
CA ILE A 68 -1.87 -18.64 -14.22
C ILE A 68 -0.67 -18.98 -15.11
N ASP A 69 -0.85 -18.81 -16.41
CA ASP A 69 0.23 -19.02 -17.38
C ASP A 69 1.45 -18.16 -17.03
N ARG A 70 2.63 -18.79 -17.02
CA ARG A 70 3.89 -18.13 -16.64
C ARG A 70 4.25 -16.96 -17.57
N ASP A 71 3.90 -17.06 -18.85
CA ASP A 71 4.19 -16.00 -19.80
C ASP A 71 3.27 -14.80 -19.59
N MET A 72 2.02 -15.03 -19.12
CA MET A 72 1.15 -13.95 -18.65
C MET A 72 1.76 -13.22 -17.46
N VAL A 73 2.25 -13.95 -16.44
CA VAL A 73 2.91 -13.35 -15.26
C VAL A 73 4.13 -12.54 -15.67
N ARG A 74 4.98 -13.09 -16.56
CA ARG A 74 6.17 -12.39 -17.08
C ARG A 74 5.79 -11.14 -17.88
N ALA A 75 4.74 -11.23 -18.69
CA ALA A 75 4.28 -10.09 -19.49
C ALA A 75 3.77 -8.94 -18.58
N VAL A 76 3.02 -9.26 -17.51
CA VAL A 76 2.57 -8.27 -16.53
C VAL A 76 3.76 -7.62 -15.83
N ILE A 77 4.73 -8.41 -15.35
CA ILE A 77 5.93 -7.87 -14.70
C ILE A 77 6.70 -6.97 -15.70
N ALA A 78 6.90 -7.40 -16.91
CA ALA A 78 7.62 -6.61 -17.91
C ALA A 78 6.90 -5.28 -18.26
N ALA A 79 5.58 -5.29 -18.29
CA ALA A 79 4.77 -4.12 -18.65
C ALA A 79 4.63 -3.11 -17.49
N GLU A 80 4.39 -3.61 -16.28
CA GLU A 80 4.04 -2.77 -15.11
C GLU A 80 5.27 -2.41 -14.26
N ASP A 81 6.25 -3.32 -14.17
CA ASP A 81 7.36 -3.20 -13.24
C ASP A 81 8.57 -4.03 -13.69
N SER A 82 9.21 -3.62 -14.76
CA SER A 82 10.32 -4.36 -15.40
C SER A 82 11.51 -4.62 -14.48
N LYS A 83 11.63 -3.90 -13.37
CA LYS A 83 12.66 -4.05 -12.34
C LYS A 83 12.15 -4.71 -11.06
N PHE A 84 11.01 -5.43 -11.10
CA PHE A 84 10.35 -6.03 -9.94
C PHE A 84 11.30 -6.81 -9.02
N CYS A 85 12.20 -7.61 -9.61
CA CYS A 85 13.18 -8.42 -8.86
C CYS A 85 14.40 -7.64 -8.36
N SER A 86 14.56 -6.35 -8.70
CA SER A 86 15.75 -5.55 -8.38
C SER A 86 15.50 -4.42 -7.39
N HIS A 87 14.27 -4.25 -6.91
CA HIS A 87 13.93 -3.26 -5.90
C HIS A 87 13.08 -3.86 -4.76
N TRP A 88 13.00 -3.17 -3.65
CA TRP A 88 12.24 -3.54 -2.46
C TRP A 88 10.89 -2.81 -2.41
N GLY A 89 10.06 -3.04 -3.43
CA GLY A 89 8.72 -2.47 -3.53
C GLY A 89 8.65 -1.03 -4.06
N PHE A 90 9.77 -0.33 -4.24
CA PHE A 90 9.85 1.00 -4.85
C PHE A 90 10.97 1.06 -5.90
N ASP A 91 10.62 1.30 -7.15
CA ASP A 91 11.58 1.69 -8.18
C ASP A 91 11.77 3.22 -8.14
N GLN A 92 12.80 3.67 -7.43
CA GLN A 92 13.10 5.09 -7.26
C GLN A 92 13.46 5.75 -8.61
N ASP A 93 14.11 5.03 -9.50
CA ASP A 93 14.48 5.53 -10.84
C ASP A 93 13.24 5.74 -11.69
N ALA A 94 12.31 4.77 -11.69
CA ALA A 94 11.05 4.88 -12.40
C ALA A 94 10.19 6.03 -11.87
N ILE A 95 10.15 6.22 -10.54
CA ILE A 95 9.44 7.34 -9.90
C ILE A 95 10.06 8.67 -10.33
N ALA A 96 11.38 8.82 -10.24
CA ALA A 96 12.09 10.04 -10.64
C ALA A 96 11.90 10.33 -12.15
N ALA A 97 11.99 9.32 -12.98
CA ALA A 97 11.76 9.44 -14.42
C ALA A 97 10.31 9.82 -14.76
N ALA A 98 9.33 9.29 -14.03
CA ALA A 98 7.92 9.66 -14.19
C ALA A 98 7.68 11.11 -13.76
N MET A 99 8.21 11.53 -12.62
CA MET A 99 8.12 12.92 -12.14
C MET A 99 8.73 13.90 -13.15
N LYS A 100 9.93 13.60 -13.66
CA LYS A 100 10.61 14.44 -14.66
C LYS A 100 9.81 14.55 -15.97
N ARG A 101 9.19 13.46 -16.41
CA ARG A 101 8.34 13.46 -17.62
C ARG A 101 7.06 14.26 -17.40
N ASN A 102 6.39 14.05 -16.28
CA ASN A 102 5.15 14.73 -15.95
C ASN A 102 5.35 16.25 -15.73
N ALA A 103 6.51 16.68 -15.20
CA ALA A 103 6.86 18.08 -15.03
C ALA A 103 7.09 18.83 -16.36
N ARG A 104 7.42 18.10 -17.44
CA ARG A 104 7.59 18.70 -18.78
C ARG A 104 6.27 19.01 -19.49
N GLY A 105 5.15 18.62 -18.90
CA GLY A 105 3.83 18.71 -19.50
C GLY A 105 3.60 17.66 -20.59
N GLY A 106 2.39 17.15 -20.68
CA GLY A 106 1.96 16.19 -21.68
C GLY A 106 0.52 15.78 -21.40
N SER A 107 -0.19 15.36 -22.44
CA SER A 107 -1.58 14.89 -22.31
C SER A 107 -1.69 13.56 -21.56
N VAL A 108 -0.59 12.82 -21.41
CA VAL A 108 -0.56 11.50 -20.75
C VAL A 108 0.33 11.55 -19.51
N ILE A 109 -0.28 11.41 -18.34
CA ILE A 109 0.44 11.25 -17.08
C ILE A 109 1.02 9.83 -17.04
N ARG A 110 2.34 9.73 -16.95
CA ARG A 110 3.01 8.45 -16.79
C ARG A 110 3.12 8.08 -15.33
N GLY A 111 2.75 6.84 -15.02
CA GLY A 111 2.93 6.24 -13.70
C GLY A 111 4.38 5.77 -13.49
N GLY A 112 4.84 5.79 -12.26
CA GLY A 112 6.07 5.15 -11.81
C GLY A 112 5.77 4.25 -10.61
N SER A 113 4.57 3.67 -10.57
CA SER A 113 4.15 2.79 -9.48
C SER A 113 4.55 1.35 -9.78
N THR A 114 5.11 0.68 -8.80
CA THR A 114 5.49 -0.73 -8.84
C THR A 114 4.29 -1.66 -8.63
N ILE A 115 4.43 -2.94 -8.93
CA ILE A 115 3.43 -3.97 -8.64
C ILE A 115 3.10 -3.98 -7.13
N SER A 116 4.11 -3.92 -6.27
CA SER A 116 3.91 -3.87 -4.81
C SER A 116 3.09 -2.67 -4.37
N GLN A 117 3.31 -1.48 -4.95
CA GLN A 117 2.50 -0.29 -4.68
C GLN A 117 1.05 -0.45 -5.17
N GLN A 118 0.86 -1.05 -6.34
CA GLN A 118 -0.47 -1.33 -6.88
C GLN A 118 -1.21 -2.36 -6.01
N THR A 119 -0.52 -3.41 -5.56
CA THR A 119 -1.07 -4.41 -4.64
C THR A 119 -1.48 -3.79 -3.32
N ALA A 120 -0.60 -3.02 -2.67
CA ALA A 120 -0.92 -2.31 -1.43
C ALA A 120 -2.13 -1.38 -1.59
N LYS A 121 -2.19 -0.62 -2.69
CA LYS A 121 -3.33 0.24 -3.01
C LYS A 121 -4.63 -0.56 -3.15
N ASN A 122 -4.62 -1.59 -3.98
CA ASN A 122 -5.84 -2.30 -4.36
C ASN A 122 -6.36 -3.22 -3.25
N ALA A 123 -5.48 -3.81 -2.44
CA ALA A 123 -5.85 -4.71 -1.36
C ALA A 123 -6.30 -3.98 -0.09
N PHE A 124 -5.63 -2.88 0.27
CA PHE A 124 -5.75 -2.26 1.61
C PHE A 124 -6.25 -0.82 1.62
N LEU A 125 -6.26 -0.13 0.45
CA LEU A 125 -6.61 1.28 0.39
C LEU A 125 -7.83 1.51 -0.53
N TRP A 126 -8.34 2.73 -0.47
CA TRP A 126 -9.49 3.16 -1.25
C TRP A 126 -9.07 3.93 -2.51
N GLN A 127 -10.00 4.14 -3.43
CA GLN A 127 -9.79 4.97 -4.61
C GLN A 127 -9.87 6.47 -4.24
N GLY A 128 -9.01 7.30 -4.83
CA GLY A 128 -8.93 8.72 -4.50
C GLY A 128 -7.95 9.01 -3.35
N GLY A 129 -8.11 10.14 -2.64
CA GLY A 129 -7.35 10.46 -1.42
C GLY A 129 -6.00 11.15 -1.61
N GLY A 130 -5.59 11.47 -2.83
CA GLY A 130 -4.42 12.31 -3.12
C GLY A 130 -3.13 11.87 -2.41
N TYR A 131 -2.41 12.85 -1.85
CA TYR A 131 -1.10 12.62 -1.20
C TYR A 131 -1.17 11.83 0.11
N VAL A 132 -2.28 11.91 0.86
CA VAL A 132 -2.46 11.14 2.11
C VAL A 132 -2.47 9.64 1.80
N ARG A 133 -3.27 9.22 0.82
CA ARG A 133 -3.30 7.83 0.36
C ARG A 133 -1.95 7.38 -0.18
N LYS A 134 -1.24 8.26 -0.92
CA LYS A 134 0.10 7.94 -1.45
C LYS A 134 1.12 7.70 -0.33
N GLY A 135 1.01 8.43 0.77
CA GLY A 135 1.81 8.18 1.99
C GLY A 135 1.49 6.82 2.63
N LEU A 136 0.21 6.44 2.69
CA LEU A 136 -0.21 5.13 3.21
C LEU A 136 0.22 3.98 2.30
N GLU A 137 0.21 4.16 0.97
CA GLU A 137 0.81 3.20 0.03
C GLU A 137 2.28 2.95 0.37
N ALA A 138 3.04 4.02 0.66
CA ALA A 138 4.46 3.91 0.99
C ALA A 138 4.71 3.08 2.27
N VAL A 139 3.82 3.17 3.26
CA VAL A 139 3.88 2.32 4.47
C VAL A 139 3.51 0.88 4.12
N GLY A 140 2.43 0.66 3.36
CA GLY A 140 1.96 -0.67 2.97
C GLY A 140 2.97 -1.45 2.16
N VAL A 141 3.66 -0.80 1.22
CA VAL A 141 4.70 -1.40 0.36
C VAL A 141 5.85 -2.01 1.16
N ARG A 142 6.19 -1.47 2.33
CA ARG A 142 7.24 -2.03 3.19
C ARG A 142 6.86 -3.39 3.79
N VAL A 143 5.59 -3.69 3.85
CA VAL A 143 5.07 -4.94 4.46
C VAL A 143 4.73 -5.98 3.39
N VAL A 144 4.20 -5.56 2.24
CA VAL A 144 3.81 -6.45 1.13
C VAL A 144 4.97 -7.33 0.63
N PRO A 145 6.20 -6.82 0.37
CA PRO A 145 7.30 -7.66 -0.10
C PRO A 145 7.67 -8.80 0.85
N LEU A 146 7.47 -8.61 2.15
CA LEU A 146 7.74 -9.66 3.15
C LEU A 146 6.78 -10.85 2.98
N THR A 147 5.62 -10.64 2.37
CA THR A 147 4.63 -11.69 2.10
C THR A 147 4.78 -12.31 0.71
N GLU A 148 5.31 -11.56 -0.25
CA GLU A 148 5.54 -12.02 -1.63
C GLU A 148 6.78 -12.92 -1.75
N MET A 149 7.80 -12.72 -0.92
CA MET A 149 9.05 -13.52 -0.93
C MET A 149 8.86 -15.01 -0.57
N SER A 150 7.67 -15.44 -0.21
CA SER A 150 7.38 -16.84 0.12
C SER A 150 6.67 -17.60 -1.01
N PHE A 151 6.59 -17.06 -2.21
CA PHE A 151 6.03 -17.69 -3.40
C PHE A 151 7.12 -18.23 -4.36
N GLY A 152 8.28 -18.58 -3.80
CA GLY A 152 9.33 -19.29 -4.50
C GLY A 152 9.04 -20.79 -4.63
#